data_fc3daa689625bf92b54e99b9ccb24e82
#
_entry.id   fc3daa689625bf92b54e99b9ccb24e82
#
_cell.length_a   1.000
_cell.length_b   1.000
_cell.length_c   1.000
_cell.angle_alpha   90.00
_cell.angle_beta   90.00
_cell.angle_gamma   90.00
#
_symmetry.space_group_name_H-M   'P 1'
#
loop_
_entity.id
_entity.type
_entity.pdbx_description
1 polymer ?
#
loop_
_entity_poly.entity_id
_entity_poly.type
_entity_poly.pdbx_seq_one_letter_code
_entity_poly.pdbx_strand_id
1 'polypeptide(L)'
;MSKYVIDGSTLTSIGNAIREKTGGTESIPVTDLATSISAIESGGLTGLCAAQLFKPANTKYLVLTEEMLNASQIIFGSTDYGFDVINMKSLDENNIFQEWQSIVYNGSYGKYQDVTNKNEWRYRIDENGYLRYTSIDDNYDSTIFKTASTVDSAWIIIIP
;
A
#
# COMPACT_ATOMS: atom_id res chain seq x y z
N MET A 1 15.14 44.93 -10.57
CA MET A 1 14.86 43.82 -9.64
C MET A 1 14.52 44.41 -8.28
N SER A 2 13.32 44.14 -7.77
CA SER A 2 12.96 44.53 -6.41
C SER A 2 13.75 43.66 -5.42
N LYS A 3 14.48 44.26 -4.50
CA LYS A 3 15.16 43.55 -3.40
C LYS A 3 14.19 43.43 -2.27
N TYR A 4 13.86 42.22 -1.89
CA TYR A 4 13.10 41.95 -0.69
C TYR A 4 14.07 41.71 0.47
N VAL A 5 13.84 42.36 1.61
CA VAL A 5 14.60 42.12 2.84
C VAL A 5 13.79 41.14 3.69
N ILE A 6 14.36 40.01 3.99
CA ILE A 6 13.78 39.02 4.90
C ILE A 6 14.45 39.22 6.26
N ASP A 7 13.65 39.32 7.33
CA ASP A 7 14.14 39.45 8.70
C ASP A 7 14.88 38.16 9.12
N GLY A 8 15.99 38.31 9.84
CA GLY A 8 16.79 37.21 10.36
C GLY A 8 16.02 36.27 11.29
N SER A 9 15.04 36.76 12.01
CA SER A 9 14.15 35.93 12.84
C SER A 9 13.27 35.00 11.99
N THR A 10 12.81 35.47 10.84
CA THR A 10 12.04 34.69 9.88
C THR A 10 12.92 33.57 9.29
N LEU A 11 14.15 33.86 8.92
CA LEU A 11 15.09 32.85 8.41
C LEU A 11 15.43 31.79 9.47
N THR A 12 15.59 32.22 10.72
CA THR A 12 15.81 31.29 11.85
C THR A 12 14.59 30.38 12.06
N SER A 13 13.39 30.93 11.99
CA SER A 13 12.15 30.15 12.13
C SER A 13 11.99 29.11 11.00
N ILE A 14 12.31 29.48 9.77
CA ILE A 14 12.29 28.55 8.64
C ILE A 14 13.31 27.43 8.85
N GLY A 15 14.55 27.76 9.24
CA GLY A 15 15.59 26.77 9.51
C GLY A 15 15.21 25.81 10.65
N ASN A 16 14.55 26.32 11.71
CA ASN A 16 14.05 25.49 12.80
C ASN A 16 12.94 24.53 12.33
N ALA A 17 11.98 25.01 11.55
CA ALA A 17 10.90 24.20 11.01
C ALA A 17 11.42 23.09 10.09
N ILE A 18 12.44 23.37 9.28
CA ILE A 18 13.10 22.36 8.43
C ILE A 18 13.77 21.29 9.30
N ARG A 19 14.53 21.70 10.33
CA ARG A 19 15.20 20.75 11.24
C ARG A 19 14.21 19.87 12.00
N GLU A 20 13.12 20.44 12.46
CA GLU A 20 12.05 19.68 13.10
C GLU A 20 11.49 18.58 12.18
N LYS A 21 11.34 18.88 10.90
CA LYS A 21 10.82 17.92 9.90
C LYS A 21 11.85 16.88 9.44
N THR A 22 13.12 17.25 9.37
CA THR A 22 14.19 16.37 8.89
C THR A 22 14.93 15.63 10.01
N GLY A 23 14.66 15.94 11.26
CA GLY A 23 15.43 15.42 12.42
C GLY A 23 16.86 15.95 12.51
N GLY A 24 17.23 16.94 11.68
CA GLY A 24 18.56 17.52 11.67
C GLY A 24 18.83 18.45 12.85
N THR A 25 20.07 18.52 13.31
CA THR A 25 20.50 19.39 14.41
C THR A 25 21.43 20.51 13.96
N GLU A 26 22.01 20.38 12.74
CA GLU A 26 22.96 21.34 12.21
C GLU A 26 22.30 22.63 11.71
N SER A 27 23.03 23.75 11.74
CA SER A 27 22.53 25.00 11.18
C SER A 27 22.48 24.90 9.64
N ILE A 28 21.40 25.40 9.05
CA ILE A 28 21.19 25.37 7.60
C ILE A 28 21.59 26.74 7.02
N PRO A 29 22.62 26.80 6.16
CA PRO A 29 22.96 28.03 5.46
C PRO A 29 21.77 28.54 4.62
N VAL A 30 21.62 29.87 4.50
CA VAL A 30 20.53 30.45 3.69
C VAL A 30 20.59 29.99 2.24
N THR A 31 21.78 29.76 1.70
CA THR A 31 22.00 29.22 0.36
C THR A 31 21.44 27.82 0.16
N ASP A 32 21.31 27.06 1.24
CA ASP A 32 20.93 25.64 1.20
C ASP A 32 19.47 25.42 1.61
N LEU A 33 18.76 26.50 1.99
CA LEU A 33 17.34 26.43 2.40
C LEU A 33 16.46 25.80 1.32
N ALA A 34 16.64 26.20 0.05
CA ALA A 34 15.83 25.66 -1.04
C ALA A 34 16.05 24.17 -1.23
N THR A 35 17.30 23.70 -1.16
CA THR A 35 17.66 22.28 -1.24
C THR A 35 17.14 21.52 -0.04
N SER A 36 17.28 22.11 1.16
CA SER A 36 16.79 21.50 2.40
C SER A 36 15.25 21.41 2.44
N ILE A 37 14.54 22.40 1.90
CA ILE A 37 13.08 22.35 1.75
C ILE A 37 12.67 21.26 0.75
N SER A 38 13.40 21.13 -0.36
CA SER A 38 13.14 20.08 -1.35
C SER A 38 13.45 18.68 -0.84
N ALA A 39 14.36 18.57 0.14
CA ALA A 39 14.69 17.31 0.80
C ALA A 39 13.74 16.98 1.97
N ILE A 40 12.88 17.92 2.38
CA ILE A 40 11.75 17.55 3.25
C ILE A 40 10.89 16.64 2.39
N GLU A 41 10.99 15.34 2.66
CA GLU A 41 9.98 14.41 2.18
C GLU A 41 8.65 15.00 2.61
N SER A 42 7.83 15.37 1.63
CA SER A 42 6.53 15.97 1.91
C SER A 42 5.87 15.05 2.92
N GLY A 43 5.74 15.50 4.16
CA GLY A 43 5.26 14.70 5.29
C GLY A 43 3.77 14.40 5.21
N GLY A 44 3.32 14.15 4.00
CA GLY A 44 2.18 13.33 3.69
C GLY A 44 2.64 11.92 3.88
N LEU A 45 2.31 11.37 5.06
CA LEU A 45 2.18 9.94 5.22
C LEU A 45 3.33 9.14 4.56
N THR A 46 4.56 9.35 5.05
CA THR A 46 5.64 8.39 4.81
C THR A 46 5.10 7.03 5.24
N GLY A 47 4.80 6.20 4.25
CA GLY A 47 4.16 4.90 4.46
C GLY A 47 2.75 4.74 3.91
N LEU A 48 2.06 5.77 3.43
CA LEU A 48 0.87 5.59 2.63
C LEU A 48 1.26 5.56 1.16
N CYS A 49 1.43 4.38 0.62
CA CYS A 49 1.55 4.20 -0.81
C CYS A 49 0.27 4.64 -1.51
N ALA A 50 0.40 5.40 -2.57
CA ALA A 50 -0.74 5.70 -3.44
C ALA A 50 -1.26 4.38 -4.02
N ALA A 51 -2.60 4.29 -4.19
CA ALA A 51 -3.17 3.17 -4.90
C ALA A 51 -2.61 3.13 -6.34
N GLN A 52 -1.99 2.04 -6.71
CA GLN A 52 -1.52 1.81 -8.06
C GLN A 52 -2.64 1.14 -8.86
N LEU A 53 -3.04 1.76 -9.95
CA LEU A 53 -3.99 1.16 -10.90
C LEU A 53 -3.22 0.32 -11.91
N PHE A 54 -3.70 -0.88 -12.17
CA PHE A 54 -3.12 -1.77 -13.16
C PHE A 54 -4.18 -2.67 -13.79
N LYS A 55 -3.86 -3.20 -14.96
CA LYS A 55 -4.67 -4.26 -15.58
C LYS A 55 -4.00 -5.59 -15.26
N PRO A 56 -4.61 -6.46 -14.46
CA PRO A 56 -4.00 -7.75 -14.15
C PRO A 56 -3.89 -8.59 -15.42
N ALA A 57 -2.73 -9.16 -15.66
CA ALA A 57 -2.50 -10.10 -16.74
C ALA A 57 -3.27 -11.42 -16.51
N ASN A 58 -3.56 -11.71 -15.26
CA ASN A 58 -4.33 -12.88 -14.84
C ASN A 58 -5.14 -12.53 -13.57
N THR A 59 -6.35 -13.04 -13.48
CA THR A 59 -7.22 -12.81 -12.32
C THR A 59 -7.02 -13.82 -11.19
N LYS A 60 -6.30 -14.92 -11.45
CA LYS A 60 -6.13 -16.01 -10.50
C LYS A 60 -4.88 -15.90 -9.61
N TYR A 61 -3.95 -14.99 -9.94
CA TYR A 61 -2.77 -14.78 -9.12
C TYR A 61 -2.27 -13.34 -9.20
N LEU A 62 -1.53 -12.93 -8.19
CA LEU A 62 -0.78 -11.68 -8.17
C LEU A 62 0.71 -11.99 -8.11
N VAL A 63 1.49 -11.39 -9.01
CA VAL A 63 2.94 -11.43 -8.94
C VAL A 63 3.39 -10.51 -7.81
N LEU A 64 4.03 -11.10 -6.79
CA LEU A 64 4.54 -10.34 -5.65
C LEU A 64 5.87 -9.69 -6.01
N THR A 65 5.96 -8.39 -5.82
CA THR A 65 7.23 -7.64 -5.92
C THR A 65 8.00 -7.72 -4.61
N GLU A 66 9.29 -7.39 -4.63
CA GLU A 66 10.11 -7.29 -3.43
C GLU A 66 9.53 -6.27 -2.44
N GLU A 67 8.99 -5.15 -2.92
CA GLU A 67 8.32 -4.14 -2.12
C GLU A 67 7.10 -4.72 -1.38
N MET A 68 6.26 -5.51 -2.06
CA MET A 68 5.11 -6.18 -1.45
C MET A 68 5.54 -7.20 -0.39
N LEU A 69 6.58 -7.98 -0.66
CA LEU A 69 7.09 -8.99 0.27
C LEU A 69 7.67 -8.36 1.55
N ASN A 70 8.24 -7.16 1.43
CA ASN A 70 8.80 -6.41 2.57
C ASN A 70 7.77 -5.56 3.30
N ALA A 71 6.60 -5.34 2.74
CA ALA A 71 5.52 -4.56 3.34
C ALA A 71 5.00 -5.16 4.65
N SER A 72 4.32 -4.34 5.46
CA SER A 72 3.54 -4.82 6.59
C SER A 72 2.20 -5.37 6.12
N GLN A 73 1.56 -4.70 5.17
CA GLN A 73 0.29 -5.12 4.59
C GLN A 73 0.23 -4.79 3.10
N ILE A 74 -0.55 -5.58 2.37
CA ILE A 74 -1.03 -5.23 1.04
C ILE A 74 -2.56 -5.20 1.04
N ILE A 75 -3.13 -4.22 0.36
CA ILE A 75 -4.57 -4.10 0.14
C ILE A 75 -4.77 -4.07 -1.36
N PHE A 76 -5.59 -4.94 -1.89
CA PHE A 76 -5.82 -5.01 -3.33
C PHE A 76 -7.27 -5.35 -3.65
N GLY A 77 -7.75 -4.87 -4.77
CA GLY A 77 -9.13 -5.08 -5.16
C GLY A 77 -9.44 -4.56 -6.55
N SER A 78 -10.73 -4.50 -6.84
CA SER A 78 -11.27 -3.88 -8.02
C SER A 78 -12.31 -2.83 -7.66
N THR A 79 -12.57 -1.91 -8.58
CA THR A 79 -13.30 -0.68 -8.31
C THR A 79 -14.73 -0.90 -7.79
N ASP A 80 -15.40 -1.97 -8.22
CA ASP A 80 -16.85 -2.13 -8.00
C ASP A 80 -17.23 -3.30 -7.08
N TYR A 81 -16.29 -4.14 -6.66
CA TYR A 81 -16.65 -5.41 -6.02
C TYR A 81 -16.09 -5.64 -4.63
N GLY A 82 -15.04 -4.91 -4.25
CA GLY A 82 -14.43 -5.07 -2.94
C GLY A 82 -12.92 -5.18 -2.98
N PHE A 83 -12.37 -5.52 -1.84
CA PHE A 83 -10.92 -5.60 -1.64
C PHE A 83 -10.56 -6.65 -0.62
N ASP A 84 -9.32 -7.10 -0.69
CA ASP A 84 -8.73 -7.98 0.29
C ASP A 84 -7.54 -7.29 0.96
N VAL A 85 -7.33 -7.62 2.23
CA VAL A 85 -6.22 -7.12 3.05
C VAL A 85 -5.41 -8.31 3.51
N ILE A 86 -4.10 -8.30 3.30
CA ILE A 86 -3.19 -9.35 3.78
C ILE A 86 -2.12 -8.73 4.65
N ASN A 87 -1.94 -9.26 5.86
CA ASN A 87 -0.76 -8.99 6.68
C ASN A 87 0.41 -9.81 6.13
N MET A 88 1.36 -9.14 5.48
CA MET A 88 2.51 -9.79 4.84
C MET A 88 3.46 -10.46 5.85
N LYS A 89 3.44 -10.02 7.12
CA LYS A 89 4.23 -10.61 8.21
C LYS A 89 3.60 -11.86 8.81
N SER A 90 2.38 -12.23 8.39
CA SER A 90 1.67 -13.42 8.88
C SER A 90 1.94 -14.69 8.05
N LEU A 91 2.89 -14.65 7.12
CA LEU A 91 3.28 -15.79 6.30
C LEU A 91 3.94 -16.86 7.18
N ASP A 92 3.41 -18.08 7.13
CA ASP A 92 3.97 -19.22 7.88
C ASP A 92 5.02 -20.01 7.07
N GLU A 93 5.59 -21.04 7.68
CA GLU A 93 6.59 -21.92 7.06
C GLU A 93 6.06 -22.72 5.85
N ASN A 94 4.74 -22.83 5.70
CA ASN A 94 4.09 -23.49 4.58
C ASN A 94 3.69 -22.51 3.47
N ASN A 95 4.16 -21.28 3.54
CA ASN A 95 3.80 -20.18 2.64
C ASN A 95 2.31 -19.82 2.65
N ILE A 96 1.64 -19.95 3.80
CA ILE A 96 0.23 -19.60 4.00
C ILE A 96 0.11 -18.36 4.89
N PHE A 97 -0.68 -17.38 4.45
CA PHE A 97 -0.96 -16.19 5.24
C PHE A 97 -2.04 -16.47 6.29
N GLN A 98 -1.69 -16.26 7.56
CA GLN A 98 -2.56 -16.51 8.71
C GLN A 98 -3.53 -15.36 8.98
N GLU A 99 -3.14 -14.12 8.62
CA GLU A 99 -3.91 -12.92 8.86
C GLU A 99 -4.28 -12.24 7.53
N TRP A 100 -5.54 -12.37 7.17
CA TRP A 100 -6.11 -11.71 6.00
C TRP A 100 -7.61 -11.46 6.18
N GLN A 101 -8.16 -10.52 5.43
CA GLN A 101 -9.57 -10.20 5.38
C GLN A 101 -10.03 -10.02 3.94
N SER A 102 -11.30 -10.30 3.73
CA SER A 102 -11.96 -10.21 2.44
C SER A 102 -13.24 -9.40 2.58
N ILE A 103 -13.28 -8.26 1.91
CA ILE A 103 -14.36 -7.29 2.00
C ILE A 103 -15.04 -7.16 0.64
N VAL A 104 -16.34 -7.36 0.59
CA VAL A 104 -17.14 -7.30 -0.65
C VAL A 104 -18.22 -6.24 -0.54
N TYR A 105 -18.43 -5.48 -1.60
CA TYR A 105 -19.56 -4.56 -1.69
C TYR A 105 -20.84 -5.33 -1.97
N ASN A 106 -21.80 -5.22 -1.07
CA ASN A 106 -23.12 -5.79 -1.24
C ASN A 106 -24.11 -4.73 -1.73
N GLY A 107 -24.35 -4.71 -3.03
CA GLY A 107 -25.22 -3.72 -3.68
C GLY A 107 -26.67 -3.76 -3.18
N SER A 108 -27.17 -4.92 -2.73
CA SER A 108 -28.53 -5.04 -2.17
C SER A 108 -28.71 -4.27 -0.87
N TYR A 109 -27.64 -4.09 -0.11
CA TYR A 109 -27.64 -3.36 1.16
C TYR A 109 -26.90 -2.03 1.10
N GLY A 110 -26.26 -1.70 -0.03
CA GLY A 110 -25.50 -0.48 -0.22
C GLY A 110 -24.30 -0.32 0.71
N LYS A 111 -23.67 -1.44 1.14
CA LYS A 111 -22.56 -1.43 2.10
C LYS A 111 -21.53 -2.53 1.84
N TYR A 112 -20.32 -2.31 2.33
CA TYR A 112 -19.29 -3.33 2.39
C TYR A 112 -19.54 -4.32 3.53
N GLN A 113 -19.23 -5.58 3.29
CA GLN A 113 -19.37 -6.67 4.24
C GLN A 113 -18.09 -7.48 4.29
N ASP A 114 -17.68 -7.89 5.49
CA ASP A 114 -16.64 -8.88 5.69
C ASP A 114 -17.19 -10.27 5.32
N VAL A 115 -16.56 -10.91 4.36
CA VAL A 115 -16.89 -12.25 3.88
C VAL A 115 -15.71 -13.22 4.07
N THR A 116 -14.80 -12.90 4.98
CA THR A 116 -13.63 -13.71 5.31
C THR A 116 -14.06 -15.10 5.77
N ASN A 117 -13.65 -16.13 5.05
CA ASN A 117 -13.94 -17.53 5.41
C ASN A 117 -12.65 -18.36 5.43
N LYS A 118 -11.95 -18.29 6.55
CA LYS A 118 -10.69 -19.02 6.78
C LYS A 118 -10.83 -20.53 6.92
N ASN A 119 -12.06 -21.04 7.03
CA ASN A 119 -12.32 -22.49 7.11
C ASN A 119 -12.38 -23.15 5.73
N GLU A 120 -12.60 -22.35 4.68
CA GLU A 120 -12.73 -22.87 3.32
C GLU A 120 -11.65 -22.33 2.39
N TRP A 121 -11.09 -21.14 2.68
CA TRP A 121 -10.19 -20.41 1.81
C TRP A 121 -8.93 -19.96 2.53
N ARG A 122 -7.84 -19.83 1.76
CA ARG A 122 -6.56 -19.29 2.23
C ARG A 122 -5.86 -18.50 1.15
N TYR A 123 -5.04 -17.55 1.59
CA TYR A 123 -4.01 -16.94 0.76
C TYR A 123 -2.70 -17.68 0.98
N ARG A 124 -2.02 -18.01 -0.12
CA ARG A 124 -0.70 -18.65 -0.08
C ARG A 124 0.20 -18.17 -1.20
N ILE A 125 1.50 -18.35 -1.05
CA ILE A 125 2.49 -18.19 -2.13
C ILE A 125 2.71 -19.57 -2.74
N ASP A 126 2.54 -19.66 -4.07
CA ASP A 126 2.78 -20.91 -4.81
C ASP A 126 4.27 -21.13 -5.11
N GLU A 127 4.60 -22.25 -5.74
CA GLU A 127 5.96 -22.64 -6.15
C GLU A 127 6.64 -21.65 -7.11
N ASN A 128 5.86 -20.82 -7.81
CA ASN A 128 6.35 -19.78 -8.70
C ASN A 128 6.50 -18.41 -8.00
N GLY A 129 6.22 -18.33 -6.71
CA GLY A 129 6.26 -17.08 -5.94
C GLY A 129 5.03 -16.18 -6.16
N TYR A 130 3.93 -16.74 -6.65
CA TYR A 130 2.70 -15.98 -6.89
C TYR A 130 1.73 -16.10 -5.73
N LEU A 131 1.11 -14.97 -5.36
CA LEU A 131 0.01 -14.96 -4.41
C LEU A 131 -1.22 -15.61 -5.06
N ARG A 132 -1.77 -16.62 -4.38
CA ARG A 132 -2.98 -17.37 -4.77
C ARG A 132 -4.04 -17.28 -3.70
N TYR A 133 -5.29 -17.34 -4.12
CA TYR A 133 -6.43 -17.53 -3.25
C TYR A 133 -7.06 -18.88 -3.54
N THR A 134 -6.85 -19.85 -2.67
CA THR A 134 -7.17 -21.26 -2.92
C THR A 134 -8.09 -21.81 -1.84
N SER A 135 -8.84 -22.86 -2.19
CA SER A 135 -9.51 -23.67 -1.17
C SER A 135 -8.47 -24.34 -0.24
N ILE A 136 -8.89 -24.68 0.98
CA ILE A 136 -7.98 -25.31 1.97
C ILE A 136 -7.47 -26.68 1.50
N ASP A 137 -8.27 -27.40 0.72
CA ASP A 137 -7.92 -28.69 0.13
C ASP A 137 -7.14 -28.59 -1.18
N ASP A 138 -6.76 -27.38 -1.62
CA ASP A 138 -6.06 -27.08 -2.87
C ASP A 138 -6.75 -27.53 -4.17
N ASN A 139 -8.02 -27.93 -4.10
CA ASN A 139 -8.77 -28.41 -5.26
C ASN A 139 -9.30 -27.28 -6.15
N TYR A 140 -9.33 -26.05 -5.62
CA TYR A 140 -9.90 -24.92 -6.34
C TYR A 140 -9.09 -23.63 -6.15
N ASP A 141 -8.72 -22.99 -7.29
CA ASP A 141 -8.15 -21.65 -7.35
C ASP A 141 -9.26 -20.65 -7.65
N SER A 142 -9.51 -19.74 -6.73
CA SER A 142 -10.41 -18.62 -6.97
C SER A 142 -9.69 -17.45 -7.64
N THR A 143 -10.47 -16.47 -8.09
CA THR A 143 -9.93 -15.21 -8.56
C THR A 143 -9.48 -14.36 -7.37
N ILE A 144 -8.27 -13.80 -7.44
CA ILE A 144 -7.74 -12.86 -6.45
C ILE A 144 -8.50 -11.53 -6.53
N PHE A 145 -8.71 -11.04 -7.74
CA PHE A 145 -9.49 -9.83 -7.95
C PHE A 145 -10.95 -10.22 -8.10
N LYS A 146 -11.76 -9.92 -7.10
CA LYS A 146 -13.19 -10.22 -7.08
C LYS A 146 -13.91 -9.44 -8.16
N THR A 147 -14.05 -10.06 -9.33
CA THR A 147 -14.64 -9.42 -10.50
C THR A 147 -15.52 -10.36 -11.26
N ALA A 148 -16.56 -9.80 -11.88
CA ALA A 148 -17.19 -10.42 -13.02
C ALA A 148 -16.14 -10.52 -14.14
N SER A 149 -16.07 -11.58 -14.83
CA SER A 149 -15.24 -12.10 -15.91
C SER A 149 -14.18 -11.23 -16.65
N THR A 150 -14.15 -9.90 -16.46
CA THR A 150 -13.16 -8.99 -17.06
C THR A 150 -12.85 -7.83 -16.11
N VAL A 151 -11.66 -7.83 -15.51
CA VAL A 151 -11.18 -6.68 -14.74
C VAL A 151 -10.49 -5.73 -15.69
N ASP A 152 -11.14 -4.62 -16.01
CA ASP A 152 -10.50 -3.55 -16.77
C ASP A 152 -9.52 -2.74 -15.91
N SER A 153 -9.74 -2.69 -14.59
CA SER A 153 -8.82 -2.06 -13.64
C SER A 153 -8.85 -2.74 -12.27
N ALA A 154 -7.69 -3.07 -11.78
CA ALA A 154 -7.46 -3.44 -10.40
C ALA A 154 -6.59 -2.38 -9.74
N TRP A 155 -6.57 -2.36 -8.43
CA TRP A 155 -5.71 -1.47 -7.67
C TRP A 155 -5.04 -2.22 -6.52
N ILE A 156 -3.87 -1.73 -6.13
CA ILE A 156 -3.12 -2.23 -5.00
C ILE A 156 -2.55 -1.07 -4.19
N ILE A 157 -2.55 -1.21 -2.88
CA ILE A 157 -1.92 -0.32 -1.92
C ILE A 157 -0.92 -1.16 -1.13
N ILE A 158 0.31 -0.71 -1.04
CA ILE A 158 1.37 -1.35 -0.27
C ILE A 158 1.60 -0.50 0.98
N ILE A 159 1.50 -1.09 2.16
CA ILE A 159 1.74 -0.42 3.45
C ILE A 159 3.08 -0.94 3.98
N PRO A 160 4.11 -0.10 4.06
CA PRO A 160 5.46 -0.48 4.51
C PRO A 160 5.53 -1.05 5.91
#